data_cbc841eba0e3a58ecec98443e1952c41
#
_entry.id   cbc841eba0e3a58ecec98443e1952c41
#
_cell.length_a   1.000
_cell.length_b   1.000
_cell.length_c   1.000
_cell.angle_alpha   90.00
_cell.angle_beta   90.00
_cell.angle_gamma   90.00
#
_symmetry.space_group_name_H-M   'P 1'
#
loop_
_entity.id
_entity.type
_entity.pdbx_description
1 polymer ?
#
loop_
_entity_poly.entity_id
_entity_poly.type
_entity_poly.pdbx_seq_one_letter_code
_entity_poly.pdbx_strand_id
1 'polypeptide(L)'
;MAADPAGHDNSELLQLACDLALAAGRMARDGRAREGVAAATTKSSATDMVTEFDRASEALIVSGIHAARPHDAIVGEEGTDAPGTSGVHWLIDPIDGTTNFLYGLPGWAVSIAALTSDGAQVGAVFVPATDELFTATTGGGAFLNGTRIHCSVADDLSLALVATGFSYLPDRRAAQAQRV
;
A
#
# COMPACT_ATOMS: atom_id res chain seq x y z
N MET A 1 5.40 -21.01 14.84
CA MET A 1 4.22 -20.13 14.62
C MET A 1 3.89 -19.55 15.97
N ALA A 2 4.21 -18.28 16.20
CA ALA A 2 3.72 -17.60 17.40
C ALA A 2 2.23 -17.26 17.13
N ALA A 3 1.34 -17.76 17.97
CA ALA A 3 -0.06 -17.39 17.91
C ALA A 3 -0.19 -15.94 18.41
N ASP A 4 -0.87 -15.10 17.64
CA ASP A 4 -1.32 -13.79 18.10
C ASP A 4 -2.15 -13.96 19.36
N PRO A 5 -1.81 -13.30 20.49
CA PRO A 5 -2.56 -13.41 21.74
C PRO A 5 -4.01 -12.92 21.63
N ALA A 6 -4.36 -12.16 20.59
CA ALA A 6 -5.73 -11.71 20.32
C ALA A 6 -6.50 -12.66 19.39
N GLY A 7 -5.88 -13.74 18.87
CA GLY A 7 -6.54 -14.79 18.09
C GLY A 7 -6.99 -14.36 16.69
N HIS A 8 -6.38 -13.35 16.09
CA HIS A 8 -6.68 -12.96 14.71
C HIS A 8 -6.10 -13.97 13.71
N ASP A 9 -6.93 -14.42 12.77
CA ASP A 9 -6.47 -15.30 11.69
C ASP A 9 -5.78 -14.47 10.59
N ASN A 10 -4.44 -14.54 10.54
CA ASN A 10 -3.64 -13.86 9.54
C ASN A 10 -4.00 -14.29 8.11
N SER A 11 -4.57 -15.47 7.91
CA SER A 11 -5.01 -15.92 6.58
C SER A 11 -6.25 -15.15 6.11
N GLU A 12 -7.19 -14.88 7.01
CA GLU A 12 -8.39 -14.08 6.72
C GLU A 12 -8.02 -12.61 6.50
N LEU A 13 -7.13 -12.05 7.32
CA LEU A 13 -6.64 -10.69 7.15
C LEU A 13 -5.92 -10.52 5.80
N LEU A 14 -5.04 -11.46 5.45
CA LEU A 14 -4.31 -11.42 4.18
C LEU A 14 -5.25 -11.55 2.99
N GLN A 15 -6.22 -12.47 3.05
CA GLN A 15 -7.19 -12.65 1.97
C GLN A 15 -7.99 -11.36 1.72
N LEU A 16 -8.47 -10.72 2.79
CA LEU A 16 -9.19 -9.45 2.70
C LEU A 16 -8.32 -8.35 2.09
N ALA A 17 -7.06 -8.22 2.55
CA ALA A 17 -6.11 -7.27 1.99
C ALA A 17 -5.89 -7.49 0.48
N CYS A 18 -5.71 -8.74 0.06
CA CYS A 18 -5.51 -9.10 -1.34
C CYS A 18 -6.73 -8.76 -2.20
N ASP A 19 -7.92 -9.15 -1.76
CA ASP A 19 -9.16 -8.94 -2.51
C ASP A 19 -9.42 -7.44 -2.71
N LEU A 20 -9.21 -6.63 -1.67
CA LEU A 20 -9.41 -5.20 -1.73
C LEU A 20 -8.33 -4.49 -2.56
N ALA A 21 -7.06 -4.89 -2.43
CA ALA A 21 -5.98 -4.32 -3.24
C ALA A 21 -6.20 -4.59 -4.75
N LEU A 22 -6.58 -5.81 -5.10
CA LEU A 22 -6.92 -6.18 -6.47
C LEU A 22 -8.12 -5.40 -7.00
N ALA A 23 -9.19 -5.29 -6.21
CA ALA A 23 -10.40 -4.58 -6.62
C ALA A 23 -10.13 -3.09 -6.84
N ALA A 24 -9.47 -2.43 -5.89
CA ALA A 24 -9.13 -1.01 -5.94
C ALA A 24 -8.16 -0.69 -7.08
N GLY A 25 -7.08 -1.46 -7.22
CA GLY A 25 -6.09 -1.25 -8.27
C GLY A 25 -6.64 -1.46 -9.68
N ARG A 26 -7.49 -2.47 -9.88
CA ARG A 26 -8.19 -2.68 -11.17
C ARG A 26 -9.17 -1.56 -11.46
N MET A 27 -9.94 -1.12 -10.47
CA MET A 27 -10.86 0.01 -10.61
C MET A 27 -10.11 1.28 -11.04
N ALA A 28 -9.00 1.62 -10.36
CA ALA A 28 -8.19 2.79 -10.69
C ALA A 28 -7.57 2.69 -12.09
N ARG A 29 -6.96 1.54 -12.44
CA ARG A 29 -6.36 1.28 -13.75
C ARG A 29 -7.39 1.43 -14.87
N ASP A 30 -8.51 0.74 -14.74
CA ASP A 30 -9.53 0.66 -15.78
C ASP A 30 -10.30 1.98 -15.90
N GLY A 31 -10.52 2.69 -14.77
CA GLY A 31 -11.10 4.04 -14.74
C GLY A 31 -10.21 5.03 -15.47
N ARG A 32 -8.92 5.07 -15.13
CA ARG A 32 -7.94 5.91 -15.81
C ARG A 32 -7.87 5.64 -17.32
N ALA A 33 -7.91 4.38 -17.73
CA ALA A 33 -7.87 4.01 -19.16
C ALA A 33 -9.11 4.50 -19.94
N ARG A 34 -10.28 4.55 -19.29
CA ARG A 34 -11.53 5.02 -19.92
C ARG A 34 -11.68 6.53 -19.93
N GLU A 35 -11.36 7.18 -18.83
CA GLU A 35 -11.75 8.57 -18.54
C GLU A 35 -10.56 9.53 -18.55
N GLY A 36 -9.34 9.00 -18.51
CA GLY A 36 -8.15 9.79 -18.22
C GLY A 36 -8.11 10.23 -16.74
N VAL A 37 -7.27 11.18 -16.43
CA VAL A 37 -7.25 11.85 -15.11
C VAL A 37 -7.64 13.30 -15.32
N ALA A 38 -8.87 13.67 -14.93
CA ALA A 38 -9.45 14.98 -15.25
C ALA A 38 -8.80 16.11 -14.45
N ALA A 39 -8.46 15.89 -13.19
CA ALA A 39 -7.84 16.88 -12.33
C ALA A 39 -7.04 16.20 -11.21
N ALA A 40 -5.83 16.67 -10.97
CA ALA A 40 -5.08 16.41 -9.75
C ALA A 40 -5.14 17.65 -8.86
N THR A 41 -5.29 17.44 -7.56
CA THR A 41 -5.08 18.49 -6.55
C THR A 41 -3.79 18.20 -5.79
N THR A 42 -3.29 19.17 -5.05
CA THR A 42 -2.07 19.01 -4.24
C THR A 42 -2.41 18.91 -2.77
N LYS A 43 -1.69 18.05 -2.02
CA LYS A 43 -1.82 17.90 -0.56
C LYS A 43 -0.90 18.88 0.17
N SER A 44 0.36 18.46 0.43
CA SER A 44 1.32 19.17 1.26
C SER A 44 2.28 20.06 0.46
N SER A 45 2.44 19.80 -0.84
CA SER A 45 3.31 20.55 -1.75
C SER A 45 2.82 20.47 -3.19
N ALA A 46 3.38 21.29 -4.08
CA ALA A 46 3.03 21.30 -5.52
C ALA A 46 3.34 19.96 -6.23
N THR A 47 4.12 19.08 -5.63
CA THR A 47 4.49 17.76 -6.16
C THR A 47 3.82 16.60 -5.42
N ASP A 48 3.05 16.89 -4.38
CA ASP A 48 2.30 15.94 -3.59
C ASP A 48 0.84 15.95 -4.10
N MET A 49 0.58 15.12 -5.07
CA MET A 49 -0.68 15.12 -5.84
C MET A 49 -1.66 14.07 -5.34
N VAL A 50 -2.94 14.37 -5.47
CA VAL A 50 -4.05 13.44 -5.26
C VAL A 50 -5.05 13.56 -6.40
N THR A 51 -5.59 12.43 -6.83
CA THR A 51 -6.62 12.37 -7.88
C THR A 51 -7.95 11.90 -7.30
N GLU A 52 -9.00 11.96 -8.11
CA GLU A 52 -10.30 11.36 -7.78
C GLU A 52 -10.21 9.84 -7.57
N PHE A 53 -9.24 9.19 -8.25
CA PHE A 53 -9.03 7.75 -8.14
C PHE A 53 -8.41 7.34 -6.80
N ASP A 54 -7.55 8.17 -6.20
CA ASP A 54 -7.02 7.94 -4.85
C ASP A 54 -8.16 7.87 -3.84
N ARG A 55 -9.06 8.86 -3.88
CA ARG A 55 -10.23 8.92 -2.99
C ARG A 55 -11.22 7.78 -3.24
N ALA A 56 -11.48 7.44 -4.50
CA ALA A 56 -12.38 6.35 -4.86
C ALA A 56 -11.80 4.99 -4.44
N SER A 57 -10.49 4.80 -4.59
CA SER A 57 -9.76 3.62 -4.17
C SER A 57 -9.83 3.47 -2.64
N GLU A 58 -9.51 4.54 -1.89
CA GLU A 58 -9.61 4.52 -0.42
C GLU A 58 -11.04 4.21 0.04
N ALA A 59 -12.05 4.84 -0.53
CA ALA A 59 -13.44 4.61 -0.17
C ALA A 59 -13.89 3.15 -0.42
N LEU A 60 -13.44 2.54 -1.52
CA LEU A 60 -13.70 1.13 -1.82
C LEU A 60 -13.06 0.22 -0.75
N ILE A 61 -11.78 0.44 -0.43
CA ILE A 61 -11.03 -0.36 0.55
C ILE A 61 -11.65 -0.22 1.93
N VAL A 62 -11.90 1.01 2.39
CA VAL A 62 -12.52 1.32 3.69
C VAL A 62 -13.88 0.64 3.83
N SER A 63 -14.72 0.76 2.79
CA SER A 63 -16.05 0.12 2.77
C SER A 63 -15.95 -1.41 2.88
N GLY A 64 -15.00 -2.02 2.18
CA GLY A 64 -14.77 -3.47 2.22
C GLY A 64 -14.27 -3.94 3.59
N ILE A 65 -13.33 -3.21 4.20
CA ILE A 65 -12.86 -3.51 5.56
C ILE A 65 -14.01 -3.38 6.56
N HIS A 66 -14.76 -2.27 6.54
CA HIS A 66 -15.89 -2.09 7.46
C HIS A 66 -16.96 -3.17 7.32
N ALA A 67 -17.25 -3.64 6.10
CA ALA A 67 -18.22 -4.68 5.86
C ALA A 67 -17.79 -6.04 6.45
N ALA A 68 -16.52 -6.39 6.35
CA ALA A 68 -15.98 -7.65 6.85
C ALA A 68 -15.55 -7.58 8.33
N ARG A 69 -15.05 -6.40 8.75
CA ARG A 69 -14.39 -6.20 10.04
C ARG A 69 -14.79 -4.86 10.68
N PRO A 70 -16.04 -4.73 11.14
CA PRO A 70 -16.62 -3.44 11.58
C PRO A 70 -15.99 -2.85 12.84
N HIS A 71 -15.16 -3.61 13.56
CA HIS A 71 -14.52 -3.19 14.81
C HIS A 71 -13.03 -2.90 14.67
N ASP A 72 -12.47 -3.03 13.46
CA ASP A 72 -11.06 -2.73 13.21
C ASP A 72 -10.86 -1.23 13.00
N ALA A 73 -9.68 -0.73 13.42
CA ALA A 73 -9.27 0.64 13.12
C ALA A 73 -8.74 0.75 11.69
N ILE A 74 -8.93 1.90 11.05
CA ILE A 74 -8.47 2.15 9.68
C ILE A 74 -7.80 3.52 9.62
N VAL A 75 -6.59 3.56 9.06
CA VAL A 75 -5.85 4.78 8.75
C VAL A 75 -5.53 4.77 7.26
N GLY A 76 -6.06 5.74 6.53
CA GLY A 76 -5.84 5.93 5.10
C GLY A 76 -5.02 7.19 4.82
N GLU A 77 -4.29 7.19 3.72
CA GLU A 77 -3.48 8.34 3.29
C GLU A 77 -4.35 9.53 2.88
N GLU A 78 -5.53 9.28 2.32
CA GLU A 78 -6.43 10.33 1.82
C GLU A 78 -7.32 10.95 2.93
N GLY A 79 -7.09 10.57 4.16
CA GLY A 79 -7.67 11.21 5.35
C GLY A 79 -8.63 10.35 6.14
N THR A 80 -8.79 9.08 5.83
CA THR A 80 -9.54 8.17 6.69
C THR A 80 -8.78 7.95 8.00
N ASP A 81 -9.44 8.23 9.12
CA ASP A 81 -8.97 7.94 10.48
C ASP A 81 -10.17 7.42 11.29
N ALA A 82 -10.41 6.12 11.18
CA ALA A 82 -11.52 5.45 11.85
C ALA A 82 -10.99 4.65 13.05
N PRO A 83 -11.38 4.98 14.28
CA PRO A 83 -10.98 4.22 15.46
C PRO A 83 -11.63 2.84 15.49
N GLY A 84 -10.94 1.87 16.10
CA GLY A 84 -11.43 0.51 16.27
C GLY A 84 -11.25 -0.01 17.70
N THR A 85 -11.85 -1.17 17.98
CA THR A 85 -11.82 -1.82 19.30
C THR A 85 -11.30 -3.24 19.27
N SER A 86 -11.05 -3.81 18.09
CA SER A 86 -10.58 -5.19 17.92
C SER A 86 -9.10 -5.39 18.26
N GLY A 87 -8.29 -4.33 18.21
CA GLY A 87 -6.83 -4.38 18.29
C GLY A 87 -6.14 -4.55 16.93
N VAL A 88 -6.91 -4.70 15.84
CA VAL A 88 -6.39 -4.68 14.46
C VAL A 88 -6.49 -3.27 13.90
N HIS A 89 -5.40 -2.81 13.25
CA HIS A 89 -5.29 -1.52 12.59
C HIS A 89 -4.91 -1.74 11.14
N TRP A 90 -5.73 -1.25 10.22
CA TRP A 90 -5.44 -1.24 8.79
C TRP A 90 -4.72 0.05 8.40
N LEU A 91 -3.62 -0.08 7.65
CA LEU A 91 -2.94 1.02 6.99
C LEU A 91 -3.17 0.89 5.49
N ILE A 92 -3.64 1.98 4.86
CA ILE A 92 -4.03 1.99 3.45
C ILE A 92 -3.30 3.13 2.75
N ASP A 93 -2.59 2.78 1.67
CA ASP A 93 -2.21 3.72 0.63
C ASP A 93 -2.95 3.32 -0.66
N PRO A 94 -3.96 4.11 -1.05
CA PRO A 94 -4.86 3.76 -2.15
C PRO A 94 -4.20 3.81 -3.53
N ILE A 95 -3.21 4.70 -3.72
CA ILE A 95 -2.38 4.80 -4.92
C ILE A 95 -0.98 5.31 -4.53
N ASP A 96 -0.13 4.41 -4.04
CA ASP A 96 1.30 4.71 -3.87
C ASP A 96 1.93 5.02 -5.23
N GLY A 97 2.54 6.18 -5.34
CA GLY A 97 3.06 6.68 -6.60
C GLY A 97 2.03 7.43 -7.45
N THR A 98 1.16 8.26 -6.84
CA THR A 98 0.13 9.07 -7.50
C THR A 98 0.68 9.89 -8.68
N THR A 99 1.90 10.41 -8.57
CA THR A 99 2.58 11.09 -9.69
C THR A 99 2.75 10.16 -10.89
N ASN A 100 3.21 8.92 -10.68
CA ASN A 100 3.35 7.95 -11.76
C ASN A 100 1.98 7.58 -12.34
N PHE A 101 0.99 7.38 -11.49
CA PHE A 101 -0.38 7.14 -11.92
C PHE A 101 -0.90 8.28 -12.79
N LEU A 102 -0.74 9.54 -12.37
CA LEU A 102 -1.18 10.73 -13.09
C LEU A 102 -0.57 10.81 -14.50
N TYR A 103 0.74 10.55 -14.61
CA TYR A 103 1.46 10.62 -15.88
C TYR A 103 1.41 9.33 -16.71
N GLY A 104 0.72 8.28 -16.24
CA GLY A 104 0.60 7.01 -16.96
C GLY A 104 1.84 6.16 -16.95
N LEU A 105 2.70 6.36 -15.98
CA LEU A 105 3.89 5.53 -15.75
C LEU A 105 3.50 4.27 -14.97
N PRO A 106 4.20 3.13 -15.16
CA PRO A 106 3.80 1.86 -14.54
C PRO A 106 4.11 1.74 -13.04
N GLY A 107 4.91 2.61 -12.47
CA GLY A 107 5.43 2.50 -11.10
C GLY A 107 4.47 3.06 -10.05
N TRP A 108 3.28 2.49 -9.91
CA TRP A 108 2.32 2.79 -8.87
C TRP A 108 1.64 1.52 -8.36
N ALA A 109 1.17 1.53 -7.11
CA ALA A 109 0.59 0.36 -6.47
C ALA A 109 -0.57 0.73 -5.54
N VAL A 110 -1.37 -0.25 -5.15
CA VAL A 110 -2.26 -0.19 -3.97
C VAL A 110 -1.60 -0.97 -2.86
N SER A 111 -1.45 -0.37 -1.69
CA SER A 111 -0.80 -0.97 -0.53
C SER A 111 -1.77 -1.05 0.66
N ILE A 112 -1.93 -2.25 1.21
CA ILE A 112 -2.81 -2.52 2.37
C ILE A 112 -2.05 -3.39 3.36
N ALA A 113 -2.00 -2.97 4.62
CA ALA A 113 -1.42 -3.75 5.71
C ALA A 113 -2.36 -3.82 6.90
N ALA A 114 -2.34 -4.95 7.62
CA ALA A 114 -2.98 -5.07 8.93
C ALA A 114 -1.92 -5.24 10.02
N LEU A 115 -2.06 -4.46 11.08
CA LEU A 115 -1.18 -4.40 12.23
C LEU A 115 -1.93 -4.76 13.51
N THR A 116 -1.18 -5.30 14.48
CA THR A 116 -1.62 -5.45 15.88
C THR A 116 -0.61 -4.77 16.81
N SER A 117 -0.77 -4.93 18.12
CA SER A 117 0.25 -4.49 19.11
C SER A 117 1.63 -5.11 18.88
N ASP A 118 1.70 -6.26 18.23
CA ASP A 118 2.94 -6.98 17.92
C ASP A 118 3.59 -6.52 16.60
N GLY A 119 3.02 -5.51 15.94
CA GLY A 119 3.48 -4.95 14.68
C GLY A 119 2.69 -5.47 13.48
N ALA A 120 3.29 -5.35 12.29
CA ALA A 120 2.65 -5.76 11.03
C ALA A 120 2.41 -7.27 11.00
N GLN A 121 1.19 -7.70 10.75
CA GLN A 121 0.80 -9.09 10.66
C GLN A 121 0.75 -9.59 9.22
N VAL A 122 0.13 -8.80 8.35
CA VAL A 122 -0.01 -9.10 6.93
C VAL A 122 0.18 -7.83 6.09
N GLY A 123 0.57 -8.02 4.83
CA GLY A 123 0.62 -6.96 3.84
C GLY A 123 0.33 -7.48 2.45
N ALA A 124 -0.37 -6.67 1.66
CA ALA A 124 -0.64 -6.88 0.24
C ALA A 124 -0.31 -5.60 -0.53
N VAL A 125 0.51 -5.73 -1.59
CA VAL A 125 0.82 -4.64 -2.52
C VAL A 125 0.50 -5.12 -3.91
N PHE A 126 -0.45 -4.46 -4.57
CA PHE A 126 -0.83 -4.80 -5.95
C PHE A 126 -0.33 -3.73 -6.91
N VAL A 127 0.42 -4.13 -7.93
CA VAL A 127 0.92 -3.29 -9.02
C VAL A 127 0.07 -3.54 -10.27
N PRO A 128 -0.94 -2.70 -10.56
CA PRO A 128 -1.91 -2.98 -11.63
C PRO A 128 -1.33 -2.95 -13.04
N ALA A 129 -0.23 -2.25 -13.25
CA ALA A 129 0.42 -2.14 -14.57
C ALA A 129 1.04 -3.46 -15.04
N THR A 130 1.50 -4.30 -14.12
CA THR A 130 2.15 -5.60 -14.39
C THR A 130 1.32 -6.78 -13.91
N ASP A 131 0.16 -6.52 -13.28
CA ASP A 131 -0.71 -7.53 -12.63
C ASP A 131 0.07 -8.36 -11.58
N GLU A 132 0.94 -7.69 -10.82
CA GLU A 132 1.77 -8.28 -9.78
C GLU A 132 1.16 -8.02 -8.40
N LEU A 133 0.87 -9.10 -7.68
CA LEU A 133 0.41 -9.07 -6.29
C LEU A 133 1.52 -9.59 -5.37
N PHE A 134 2.12 -8.69 -4.62
CA PHE A 134 3.06 -9.02 -3.54
C PHE A 134 2.29 -9.21 -2.25
N THR A 135 2.60 -10.28 -1.53
CA THR A 135 1.97 -10.60 -0.25
C THR A 135 2.99 -11.01 0.77
N ALA A 136 2.74 -10.71 2.03
CA ALA A 136 3.58 -11.18 3.14
C ALA A 136 2.75 -11.40 4.40
N THR A 137 3.21 -12.34 5.21
CA THR A 137 2.67 -12.62 6.55
C THR A 137 3.82 -12.76 7.52
N THR A 138 3.71 -12.17 8.69
CA THR A 138 4.72 -12.31 9.74
C THR A 138 4.98 -13.78 10.06
N GLY A 139 6.24 -14.22 9.95
CA GLY A 139 6.64 -15.60 10.06
C GLY A 139 6.32 -16.52 8.86
N GLY A 140 5.48 -16.06 7.91
CA GLY A 140 5.08 -16.83 6.72
C GLY A 140 5.99 -16.61 5.51
N GLY A 141 6.65 -15.45 5.44
CA GLY A 141 7.50 -15.03 4.31
C GLY A 141 6.73 -14.18 3.29
N ALA A 142 7.38 -13.91 2.16
CA ALA A 142 6.85 -13.06 1.08
C ALA A 142 6.65 -13.84 -0.21
N PHE A 143 5.65 -13.40 -0.99
CA PHE A 143 5.24 -14.06 -2.24
C PHE A 143 4.91 -13.02 -3.31
N LEU A 144 5.18 -13.36 -4.56
CA LEU A 144 4.73 -12.65 -5.76
C LEU A 144 3.83 -13.59 -6.57
N ASN A 145 2.57 -13.23 -6.73
CA ASN A 145 1.56 -14.04 -7.42
C ASN A 145 1.54 -15.50 -6.91
N GLY A 146 1.64 -15.69 -5.60
CA GLY A 146 1.69 -16.99 -4.95
C GLY A 146 3.03 -17.72 -5.02
N THR A 147 4.02 -17.22 -5.75
CA THR A 147 5.37 -17.78 -5.78
C THR A 147 6.24 -17.14 -4.70
N ARG A 148 6.88 -17.95 -3.86
CA ARG A 148 7.73 -17.45 -2.78
C ARG A 148 8.91 -16.64 -3.32
N ILE A 149 9.13 -15.48 -2.72
CA ILE A 149 10.27 -14.60 -3.02
C ILE A 149 11.13 -14.35 -1.78
N HIS A 150 12.34 -13.89 -1.99
CA HIS A 150 13.29 -13.50 -0.94
C HIS A 150 14.23 -12.42 -1.48
N CYS A 151 14.87 -11.69 -0.57
CA CYS A 151 15.92 -10.73 -0.92
C CYS A 151 17.11 -11.45 -1.57
N SER A 152 17.83 -10.73 -2.42
CA SER A 152 19.13 -11.19 -2.92
C SER A 152 20.13 -11.34 -1.74
N VAL A 153 21.03 -12.30 -1.84
CA VAL A 153 22.14 -12.45 -0.90
C VAL A 153 23.29 -11.58 -1.42
N ALA A 154 23.32 -10.32 -0.99
CA ALA A 154 24.42 -9.39 -1.29
C ALA A 154 25.16 -9.14 0.03
N ASP A 155 26.35 -9.68 0.16
CA ASP A 155 27.27 -9.52 1.29
C ASP A 155 28.32 -8.42 1.05
N ASP A 156 28.40 -7.90 -0.17
CA ASP A 156 29.25 -6.79 -0.59
C ASP A 156 28.40 -5.64 -1.12
N LEU A 157 28.45 -4.48 -0.44
CA LEU A 157 27.72 -3.27 -0.84
C LEU A 157 28.10 -2.78 -2.23
N SER A 158 29.34 -3.03 -2.69
CA SER A 158 29.78 -2.64 -4.04
C SER A 158 29.05 -3.40 -5.16
N LEU A 159 28.42 -4.53 -4.83
CA LEU A 159 27.64 -5.37 -5.74
C LEU A 159 26.13 -5.30 -5.49
N ALA A 160 25.71 -4.55 -4.49
CA ALA A 160 24.31 -4.45 -4.11
C ALA A 160 23.57 -3.40 -4.96
N LEU A 161 22.35 -3.74 -5.39
CA LEU A 161 21.41 -2.75 -5.91
C LEU A 161 20.64 -2.17 -4.72
N VAL A 162 20.84 -0.87 -4.47
CA VAL A 162 20.20 -0.15 -3.38
C VAL A 162 19.17 0.82 -3.93
N ALA A 163 17.93 0.72 -3.46
CA ALA A 163 16.87 1.68 -3.76
C ALA A 163 16.70 2.66 -2.61
N THR A 164 16.43 3.92 -2.91
CA THR A 164 16.11 4.97 -1.93
C THR A 164 15.01 5.87 -2.44
N GLY A 165 14.30 6.52 -1.51
CA GLY A 165 13.30 7.54 -1.79
C GLY A 165 13.71 8.90 -1.26
N PHE A 166 13.18 9.95 -1.88
CA PHE A 166 13.41 11.33 -1.48
C PHE A 166 12.11 12.01 -1.04
N SER A 167 12.20 12.89 -0.05
CA SER A 167 11.07 13.68 0.42
C SER A 167 10.49 14.58 -0.67
N TYR A 168 9.19 14.77 -0.66
CA TYR A 168 8.50 15.77 -1.48
C TYR A 168 8.87 17.21 -1.09
N LEU A 169 9.30 17.44 0.15
CA LEU A 169 9.74 18.77 0.63
C LEU A 169 11.14 19.09 0.08
N PRO A 170 11.33 20.20 -0.67
CA PRO A 170 12.58 20.53 -1.36
C PRO A 170 13.81 20.55 -0.45
N ASP A 171 13.70 21.17 0.72
CA ASP A 171 14.82 21.30 1.68
C ASP A 171 15.25 19.93 2.24
N ARG A 172 14.29 19.06 2.58
CA ARG A 172 14.58 17.70 3.02
C ARG A 172 15.18 16.87 1.92
N ARG A 173 14.66 16.98 0.70
CA ARG A 173 15.18 16.29 -0.49
C ARG A 173 16.62 16.69 -0.78
N ALA A 174 16.94 18.00 -0.72
CA ALA A 174 18.30 18.49 -0.91
C ALA A 174 19.27 17.91 0.14
N ALA A 175 18.87 17.87 1.41
CA ALA A 175 19.67 17.28 2.48
C ALA A 175 19.83 15.76 2.34
N GLN A 176 18.81 15.05 1.86
CA GLN A 176 18.88 13.61 1.60
C GLN A 176 19.82 13.30 0.41
N ALA A 177 19.72 14.07 -0.69
CA ALA A 177 20.56 13.89 -1.88
C ALA A 177 22.05 14.09 -1.62
N GLN A 178 22.42 14.83 -0.56
CA GLN A 178 23.83 15.00 -0.16
C GLN A 178 24.39 13.78 0.62
N ARG A 179 23.54 12.84 1.03
CA ARG A 179 23.93 11.67 1.84
C ARG A 179 24.00 10.37 1.02
N VAL A 180 23.57 10.41 -0.23
CA VAL A 180 23.61 9.33 -1.21
C VAL A 180 24.73 9.58 -2.21
#